data_7c18c9f3d1db09e52718e5f50860fc12
#
_entry.id   7c18c9f3d1db09e52718e5f50860fc12
#
_cell.length_a   1.000
_cell.length_b   1.000
_cell.length_c   1.000
_cell.angle_alpha   90.00
_cell.angle_beta   90.00
_cell.angle_gamma   90.00
#
_symmetry.space_group_name_H-M   'P 1'
#
loop_
_entity.id
_entity.type
_entity.pdbx_description
1 polymer ?
#
loop_
_entity_poly.entity_id
_entity_poly.type
_entity_poly.pdbx_seq_one_letter_code
_entity_poly.pdbx_strand_id
1 'polypeptide(L)'
;EFEKDSEDLQQPRSIMCDVIGIGAAIVDRGLELSLPVQGINTGESAALSGLYKNLRTELWHEALDWFEKRHCKIPRDNRLMFELCSPRYSYDSTGRKRLETKDEMKKRLGHRGSPDYADSFVLTFANQAGIMAGSSQPWSQPLRRNLSIV
;
A
#
# COMPACT_ATOMS: atom_id res chain seq x y z
N GLU A 1 17.17 -20.86 24.88
CA GLU A 1 17.45 -20.80 23.40
C GLU A 1 16.63 -19.73 22.65
N PHE A 2 15.61 -19.12 23.26
CA PHE A 2 14.77 -18.07 22.65
C PHE A 2 15.23 -16.62 22.92
N GLU A 3 16.20 -16.40 23.78
CA GLU A 3 16.66 -15.05 24.17
C GLU A 3 17.78 -14.49 23.28
N LYS A 4 18.31 -15.27 22.34
CA LYS A 4 19.43 -14.83 21.47
C LYS A 4 19.03 -14.20 20.15
N ASP A 5 17.76 -14.32 19.75
CA ASP A 5 17.26 -13.79 18.46
C ASP A 5 16.71 -12.35 18.55
N SER A 6 16.70 -11.73 19.72
CA SER A 6 16.13 -10.38 19.91
C SER A 6 17.11 -9.22 19.64
N GLU A 7 18.41 -9.49 19.49
CA GLU A 7 19.41 -8.43 19.29
C GLU A 7 19.58 -7.98 17.82
N ASP A 8 19.04 -8.74 16.84
CA ASP A 8 19.17 -8.45 15.42
C ASP A 8 17.88 -7.94 14.74
N LEU A 9 16.86 -7.56 15.49
CA LEU A 9 15.69 -6.89 14.95
C LEU A 9 16.07 -5.46 14.52
N GLN A 10 16.57 -5.33 13.30
CA GLN A 10 16.79 -4.02 12.70
C GLN A 10 15.48 -3.24 12.74
N GLN A 11 15.52 -2.06 13.33
CA GLN A 11 14.37 -1.15 13.32
C GLN A 11 13.91 -0.91 11.88
N PRO A 12 12.60 -0.93 11.58
CA PRO A 12 12.13 -0.66 10.24
C PRO A 12 12.57 0.73 9.80
N ARG A 13 13.10 0.84 8.60
CA ARG A 13 13.51 2.13 8.02
C ARG A 13 12.31 3.04 7.77
N SER A 14 11.17 2.44 7.47
CA SER A 14 9.93 3.13 7.19
C SER A 14 8.74 2.19 7.40
N ILE A 15 7.63 2.73 7.90
CA ILE A 15 6.38 2.03 8.13
C ILE A 15 5.32 2.68 7.25
N MET A 16 4.89 1.99 6.18
CA MET A 16 3.86 2.50 5.27
C MET A 16 2.48 2.21 5.83
N CYS A 17 1.62 3.22 5.86
CA CYS A 17 0.25 3.09 6.35
C CYS A 17 -0.73 3.72 5.35
N ASP A 18 -1.78 2.98 4.95
CA ASP A 18 -2.86 3.57 4.16
C ASP A 18 -3.64 4.57 5.00
N VAL A 19 -3.71 5.83 4.56
CA VAL A 19 -4.39 6.91 5.29
C VAL A 19 -5.90 6.95 5.05
N ILE A 20 -6.45 6.08 4.20
CA ILE A 20 -7.88 6.04 3.94
C ILE A 20 -8.60 5.48 5.19
N GLY A 21 -9.54 6.24 5.73
CA GLY A 21 -10.30 5.85 6.92
C GLY A 21 -9.50 5.99 8.21
N ILE A 22 -9.36 4.92 8.98
CA ILE A 22 -8.74 4.91 10.32
C ILE A 22 -7.21 5.13 10.25
N GLY A 23 -6.60 4.84 9.11
CA GLY A 23 -5.14 4.88 8.95
C GLY A 23 -4.53 6.25 9.22
N ALA A 24 -5.24 7.35 8.95
CA ALA A 24 -4.76 8.69 9.27
C ALA A 24 -4.44 8.87 10.76
N ALA A 25 -5.31 8.36 11.66
CA ALA A 25 -5.07 8.43 13.09
C ALA A 25 -3.88 7.58 13.54
N ILE A 26 -3.62 6.48 12.86
CA ILE A 26 -2.44 5.62 13.11
C ILE A 26 -1.17 6.36 12.72
N VAL A 27 -1.17 7.04 11.58
CA VAL A 27 -0.04 7.88 11.13
C VAL A 27 0.23 9.01 12.11
N ASP A 28 -0.81 9.77 12.50
CA ASP A 28 -0.68 10.86 13.47
C ASP A 28 -0.06 10.35 14.78
N ARG A 29 -0.58 9.23 15.31
CA ARG A 29 -0.04 8.64 16.53
C ARG A 29 1.38 8.10 16.38
N GLY A 30 1.70 7.53 15.25
CA GLY A 30 3.07 7.07 14.94
C GLY A 30 4.07 8.23 14.93
N LEU A 31 3.70 9.35 14.33
CA LEU A 31 4.52 10.56 14.29
C LEU A 31 4.73 11.16 15.69
N GLU A 32 3.67 11.21 16.53
CA GLU A 32 3.77 11.63 17.94
C GLU A 32 4.78 10.76 18.73
N LEU A 33 4.85 9.48 18.40
CA LEU A 33 5.79 8.53 19.02
C LEU A 33 7.17 8.53 18.34
N SER A 34 7.43 9.46 17.43
CA SER A 34 8.68 9.55 16.66
C SER A 34 9.02 8.28 15.88
N LEU A 35 8.00 7.50 15.46
CA LEU A 35 8.18 6.35 14.60
C LEU A 35 8.34 6.79 13.15
N PRO A 36 9.11 6.05 12.32
CA PRO A 36 9.30 6.38 10.90
C PRO A 36 8.08 5.99 10.05
N VAL A 37 6.91 6.54 10.38
CA VAL A 37 5.64 6.24 9.71
C VAL A 37 5.42 7.18 8.54
N GLN A 38 4.97 6.62 7.41
CA GLN A 38 4.58 7.36 6.21
C GLN A 38 3.14 7.03 5.84
N GLY A 39 2.32 8.07 5.69
CA GLY A 39 0.95 7.93 5.23
C GLY A 39 0.88 7.87 3.71
N ILE A 40 0.22 6.86 3.17
CA ILE A 40 0.02 6.64 1.74
C ILE A 40 -1.47 6.71 1.43
N ASN A 41 -1.86 7.61 0.54
CA ASN A 41 -3.24 7.66 0.03
C ASN A 41 -3.36 6.81 -1.24
N THR A 42 -3.76 5.56 -1.08
CA THR A 42 -3.88 4.61 -2.21
C THR A 42 -4.97 4.98 -3.22
N GLY A 43 -5.86 5.91 -2.87
CA GLY A 43 -6.90 6.44 -3.76
C GLY A 43 -6.43 7.56 -4.69
N GLU A 44 -5.24 8.14 -4.46
CA GLU A 44 -4.70 9.22 -5.29
C GLU A 44 -4.43 8.78 -6.73
N SER A 45 -4.22 9.78 -7.59
CA SER A 45 -3.78 9.53 -8.96
C SER A 45 -2.46 8.76 -8.98
N ALA A 46 -2.35 7.78 -9.86
CA ALA A 46 -1.11 7.08 -10.11
C ALA A 46 -0.02 8.04 -10.61
N ALA A 47 1.24 7.76 -10.32
CA ALA A 47 2.36 8.49 -10.91
C ALA A 47 2.36 8.34 -12.45
N LEU A 48 2.10 7.11 -12.92
CA LEU A 48 1.87 6.82 -14.34
C LEU A 48 0.37 6.88 -14.67
N SER A 49 -0.24 8.05 -14.48
CA SER A 49 -1.69 8.28 -14.62
C SER A 49 -2.27 7.97 -16.00
N GLY A 50 -1.44 7.89 -17.03
CA GLY A 50 -1.83 7.43 -18.37
C GLY A 50 -1.99 5.90 -18.47
N LEU A 51 -1.38 5.13 -17.58
CA LEU A 51 -1.40 3.66 -17.56
C LEU A 51 -2.33 3.09 -16.47
N TYR A 52 -2.36 3.74 -15.32
CA TYR A 52 -3.06 3.25 -14.13
C TYR A 52 -4.12 4.22 -13.66
N LYS A 53 -5.25 3.71 -13.20
CA LYS A 53 -6.38 4.53 -12.74
C LYS A 53 -6.06 5.29 -11.46
N ASN A 54 -5.36 4.66 -10.52
CA ASN A 54 -4.98 5.21 -9.22
C ASN A 54 -3.71 4.54 -8.68
N LEU A 55 -3.16 5.11 -7.61
CA LEU A 55 -1.93 4.63 -6.97
C LEU A 55 -2.05 3.16 -6.53
N ARG A 56 -3.19 2.73 -5.96
CA ARG A 56 -3.40 1.32 -5.60
C ARG A 56 -3.17 0.39 -6.79
N THR A 57 -3.71 0.73 -7.95
CA THR A 57 -3.52 -0.09 -9.16
C THR A 57 -2.06 -0.14 -9.60
N GLU A 58 -1.36 0.98 -9.54
CA GLU A 58 0.05 1.09 -9.88
C GLU A 58 0.91 0.22 -8.96
N LEU A 59 0.76 0.36 -7.64
CA LEU A 59 1.53 -0.42 -6.66
C LEU A 59 1.35 -1.93 -6.82
N TRP A 60 0.13 -2.39 -7.12
CA TRP A 60 -0.13 -3.80 -7.40
C TRP A 60 0.59 -4.29 -8.67
N HIS A 61 0.73 -3.45 -9.69
CA HIS A 61 1.49 -3.80 -10.89
C HIS A 61 3.01 -3.76 -10.65
N GLU A 62 3.50 -2.83 -9.82
CA GLU A 62 4.90 -2.83 -9.40
C GLU A 62 5.26 -4.09 -8.61
N ALA A 63 4.37 -4.53 -7.71
CA ALA A 63 4.53 -5.81 -7.02
C ALA A 63 4.55 -6.99 -8.01
N LEU A 64 3.67 -7.00 -9.03
CA LEU A 64 3.66 -8.00 -10.08
C LEU A 64 5.00 -8.04 -10.83
N ASP A 65 5.47 -6.88 -11.30
CA ASP A 65 6.74 -6.75 -11.99
C ASP A 65 7.92 -7.24 -11.13
N TRP A 66 7.87 -6.97 -9.81
CA TRP A 66 8.86 -7.45 -8.87
C TRP A 66 8.89 -8.99 -8.78
N PHE A 67 7.71 -9.63 -8.74
CA PHE A 67 7.60 -11.10 -8.78
C PHE A 67 8.06 -11.68 -10.12
N GLU A 68 7.76 -11.05 -11.25
CA GLU A 68 8.16 -11.51 -12.58
C GLU A 68 9.68 -11.51 -12.75
N LYS A 69 10.39 -10.58 -12.13
CA LYS A 69 11.86 -10.55 -12.11
C LYS A 69 12.49 -11.72 -11.36
N ARG A 70 11.71 -12.46 -10.55
CA ARG A 70 12.12 -13.67 -9.80
C ARG A 70 13.31 -13.51 -8.85
N HIS A 71 13.76 -12.28 -8.56
CA HIS A 71 14.80 -11.98 -7.56
C HIS A 71 14.21 -11.64 -6.22
N CYS A 72 13.14 -12.33 -5.83
CA CYS A 72 12.35 -12.04 -4.66
C CYS A 72 12.13 -13.27 -3.78
N LYS A 73 11.94 -13.03 -2.49
CA LYS A 73 11.59 -14.06 -1.51
C LYS A 73 10.56 -13.48 -0.56
N ILE A 74 9.45 -14.18 -0.39
CA ILE A 74 8.41 -13.86 0.58
C ILE A 74 8.21 -15.03 1.55
N PRO A 75 7.67 -14.79 2.76
CA PRO A 75 7.28 -15.86 3.67
C PRO A 75 6.29 -16.82 3.02
N ARG A 76 6.37 -18.10 3.39
CA ARG A 76 5.38 -19.10 2.99
C ARG A 76 4.13 -18.94 3.87
N ASP A 77 3.27 -18.02 3.50
CA ASP A 77 1.98 -17.79 4.13
C ASP A 77 0.86 -18.02 3.11
N ASN A 78 0.00 -19.01 3.38
CA ASN A 78 -1.07 -19.39 2.47
C ASN A 78 -2.12 -18.29 2.30
N ARG A 79 -2.35 -17.46 3.32
CA ARG A 79 -3.27 -16.34 3.25
C ARG A 79 -2.71 -15.24 2.36
N LEU A 80 -1.45 -14.83 2.60
CA LEU A 80 -0.77 -13.86 1.75
C LEU A 80 -0.74 -14.30 0.28
N MET A 81 -0.39 -15.56 0.02
CA MET A 81 -0.39 -16.12 -1.33
C MET A 81 -1.77 -16.07 -1.99
N PHE A 82 -2.83 -16.47 -1.25
CA PHE A 82 -4.19 -16.39 -1.75
C PHE A 82 -4.61 -14.94 -2.05
N GLU A 83 -4.32 -14.02 -1.14
CA GLU A 83 -4.68 -12.62 -1.29
C GLU A 83 -3.93 -11.95 -2.45
N LEU A 84 -2.64 -12.26 -2.66
CA LEU A 84 -1.84 -11.75 -3.79
C LEU A 84 -2.37 -12.24 -5.14
N CYS A 85 -2.90 -13.48 -5.21
CA CYS A 85 -3.42 -14.06 -6.44
C CYS A 85 -4.91 -13.76 -6.70
N SER A 86 -5.60 -13.13 -5.75
CA SER A 86 -7.05 -12.97 -5.82
C SER A 86 -7.54 -11.79 -6.65
N PRO A 87 -6.94 -10.58 -6.61
CA PRO A 87 -7.45 -9.43 -7.33
C PRO A 87 -7.36 -9.61 -8.85
N ARG A 88 -8.36 -9.07 -9.54
CA ARG A 88 -8.39 -9.01 -11.00
C ARG A 88 -8.20 -7.56 -11.44
N TYR A 89 -7.67 -7.39 -12.64
CA TYR A 89 -7.64 -6.07 -13.26
C TYR A 89 -8.47 -6.04 -14.54
N SER A 90 -8.92 -4.86 -14.90
CA SER A 90 -9.63 -4.56 -16.14
C SER A 90 -9.11 -3.25 -16.70
N TYR A 91 -9.57 -2.87 -17.88
CA TYR A 91 -9.30 -1.55 -18.44
C TYR A 91 -10.53 -0.65 -18.25
N ASP A 92 -10.30 0.60 -17.90
CA ASP A 92 -11.36 1.60 -17.85
C ASP A 92 -11.70 2.13 -19.26
N SER A 93 -12.68 3.05 -19.35
CA SER A 93 -13.11 3.64 -20.64
C SER A 93 -12.02 4.44 -21.35
N THR A 94 -10.94 4.81 -20.66
CA THR A 94 -9.80 5.54 -21.22
C THR A 94 -8.61 4.65 -21.52
N GLY A 95 -8.77 3.31 -21.38
CA GLY A 95 -7.71 2.32 -21.62
C GLY A 95 -6.70 2.15 -20.48
N ARG A 96 -6.92 2.78 -19.32
CA ARG A 96 -6.03 2.62 -18.17
C ARG A 96 -6.36 1.33 -17.41
N LYS A 97 -5.34 0.69 -16.88
CA LYS A 97 -5.51 -0.45 -15.99
C LYS A 97 -6.23 -0.03 -14.70
N ARG A 98 -7.19 -0.80 -14.27
CA ARG A 98 -7.96 -0.62 -13.04
C ARG A 98 -7.99 -1.94 -12.27
N LEU A 99 -7.49 -1.93 -11.04
CA LEU A 99 -7.62 -3.07 -10.14
C LEU A 99 -9.07 -3.20 -9.66
N GLU A 100 -9.53 -4.43 -9.47
CA GLU A 100 -10.81 -4.76 -8.87
C GLU A 100 -10.95 -4.10 -7.49
N THR A 101 -12.10 -3.49 -7.22
CA THR A 101 -12.36 -2.88 -5.92
C THR A 101 -12.60 -3.95 -4.84
N LYS A 102 -12.43 -3.59 -3.57
CA LYS A 102 -12.73 -4.50 -2.45
C LYS A 102 -14.19 -4.98 -2.47
N ASP A 103 -15.12 -4.13 -2.90
CA ASP A 103 -16.53 -4.49 -2.99
C ASP A 103 -16.81 -5.46 -4.14
N GLU A 104 -16.18 -5.27 -5.30
CA GLU A 104 -16.25 -6.21 -6.42
C GLU A 104 -15.67 -7.57 -6.01
N MET A 105 -14.52 -7.59 -5.32
CA MET A 105 -13.91 -8.81 -4.79
C MET A 105 -14.81 -9.52 -3.79
N LYS A 106 -15.42 -8.78 -2.84
CA LYS A 106 -16.36 -9.36 -1.86
C LYS A 106 -17.57 -9.98 -2.54
N LYS A 107 -18.10 -9.34 -3.58
CA LYS A 107 -19.22 -9.89 -4.36
C LYS A 107 -18.83 -11.20 -5.07
N ARG A 108 -17.60 -11.32 -5.54
CA ARG A 108 -17.10 -12.49 -6.26
C ARG A 108 -16.64 -13.62 -5.34
N LEU A 109 -15.96 -13.28 -4.22
CA LEU A 109 -15.29 -14.24 -3.33
C LEU A 109 -16.00 -14.42 -1.97
N GLY A 110 -17.07 -13.67 -1.72
CA GLY A 110 -17.76 -13.64 -0.42
C GLY A 110 -16.90 -12.93 0.65
N HIS A 111 -17.10 -13.29 1.92
CA HIS A 111 -16.42 -12.63 3.05
C HIS A 111 -14.88 -12.73 3.04
N ARG A 112 -14.30 -13.60 2.22
CA ARG A 112 -12.84 -13.72 2.06
C ARG A 112 -12.26 -12.71 1.06
N GLY A 113 -13.05 -11.77 0.55
CA GLY A 113 -12.68 -10.87 -0.54
C GLY A 113 -11.88 -9.63 -0.15
N SER A 114 -11.35 -9.49 1.08
CA SER A 114 -10.48 -8.36 1.44
C SER A 114 -9.02 -8.80 1.47
N PRO A 115 -8.16 -8.27 0.59
CA PRO A 115 -6.75 -8.67 0.52
C PRO A 115 -5.88 -7.84 1.46
N ASP A 116 -6.20 -7.85 2.78
CA ASP A 116 -5.58 -6.94 3.75
C ASP A 116 -4.07 -7.19 3.94
N TYR A 117 -3.64 -8.47 3.93
CA TYR A 117 -2.21 -8.82 3.99
C TYR A 117 -1.49 -8.43 2.71
N ALA A 118 -2.10 -8.68 1.56
CA ALA A 118 -1.52 -8.32 0.28
C ALA A 118 -1.51 -6.79 0.08
N ASP A 119 -2.56 -6.05 0.46
CA ASP A 119 -2.56 -4.59 0.42
C ASP A 119 -1.43 -4.01 1.31
N SER A 120 -1.20 -4.58 2.52
CA SER A 120 -0.08 -4.16 3.38
C SER A 120 1.28 -4.43 2.74
N PHE A 121 1.45 -5.59 2.11
CA PHE A 121 2.67 -5.93 1.38
C PHE A 121 2.88 -4.96 0.20
N VAL A 122 1.85 -4.71 -0.57
CA VAL A 122 1.91 -3.86 -1.76
C VAL A 122 2.21 -2.40 -1.41
N LEU A 123 1.80 -1.91 -0.24
CA LEU A 123 2.16 -0.57 0.25
C LEU A 123 3.67 -0.36 0.36
N THR A 124 4.47 -1.42 0.55
CA THR A 124 5.93 -1.29 0.64
C THR A 124 6.57 -0.77 -0.66
N PHE A 125 5.87 -0.87 -1.79
CA PHE A 125 6.32 -0.35 -3.08
C PHE A 125 6.07 1.16 -3.23
N ALA A 126 5.28 1.79 -2.37
CA ALA A 126 4.96 3.22 -2.47
C ALA A 126 6.20 4.14 -2.38
N ASN A 127 7.26 3.72 -1.70
CA ASN A 127 8.52 4.46 -1.64
C ASN A 127 9.29 4.51 -2.97
N GLN A 128 9.09 3.51 -3.83
CA GLN A 128 9.78 3.44 -5.12
C GLN A 128 9.07 4.32 -6.15
N ALA A 129 7.75 4.34 -6.14
CA ALA A 129 6.94 5.20 -7.02
C ALA A 129 7.22 6.70 -6.79
N GLY A 130 7.38 7.14 -5.54
CA GLY A 130 7.70 8.53 -5.19
C GLY A 130 9.09 8.98 -5.67
N ILE A 131 10.07 8.09 -5.70
CA ILE A 131 11.43 8.38 -6.16
C ILE A 131 11.45 8.55 -7.69
N MET A 132 10.67 7.75 -8.43
CA MET A 132 10.58 7.84 -9.90
C MET A 132 9.83 9.09 -10.38
N ALA A 133 8.87 9.59 -9.60
CA ALA A 133 8.03 10.74 -9.98
C ALA A 133 8.67 12.11 -9.71
N GLY A 134 9.87 12.18 -9.12
CA GLY A 134 10.56 13.45 -8.85
C GLY A 134 9.82 14.40 -7.89
N SER A 135 8.81 13.94 -7.17
CA SER A 135 8.06 14.73 -6.21
C SER A 135 8.82 14.79 -4.88
N SER A 136 9.72 15.77 -4.75
CA SER A 136 10.34 16.18 -3.50
C SER A 136 9.32 16.92 -2.63
N GLN A 137 8.22 16.29 -2.26
CA GLN A 137 7.34 16.80 -1.21
C GLN A 137 7.69 16.04 0.07
N PRO A 138 8.31 16.69 1.06
CA PRO A 138 8.47 16.07 2.37
C PRO A 138 7.08 15.95 3.00
N TRP A 139 6.60 14.73 3.18
CA TRP A 139 5.35 14.41 3.89
C TRP A 139 5.39 14.75 5.38
N SER A 140 6.27 15.67 5.77
CA SER A 140 6.42 16.15 7.15
C SER A 140 5.47 17.28 7.55
N GLN A 141 4.49 17.62 6.70
CA GLN A 141 3.47 18.59 7.11
C GLN A 141 2.24 17.87 7.68
N PRO A 142 1.84 18.19 8.92
CA PRO A 142 0.59 17.68 9.49
C PRO A 142 -0.59 18.04 8.57
N LEU A 143 -1.48 17.09 8.31
CA LEU A 143 -2.74 17.37 7.62
C LEU A 143 -3.51 18.44 8.41
N ARG A 144 -3.53 19.67 7.90
CA ARG A 144 -4.36 20.74 8.50
C ARG A 144 -5.82 20.36 8.26
N ARG A 145 -6.46 19.83 9.29
CA ARG A 145 -7.91 19.71 9.31
C ARG A 145 -8.51 21.12 9.37
N ASN A 146 -9.15 21.55 8.31
CA ASN A 146 -10.11 22.67 8.41
C ASN A 146 -11.34 22.16 9.17
N LEU A 147 -11.30 22.26 10.49
CA LEU A 147 -12.49 22.15 11.33
C LEU A 147 -13.24 23.48 11.23
N SER A 148 -13.99 23.67 10.15
CA SER A 148 -15.06 24.66 10.14
C SER A 148 -16.22 24.05 10.90
N ILE A 149 -16.28 24.31 12.20
CA ILE A 149 -17.48 24.10 13.00
C ILE A 149 -18.38 25.30 12.71
N VAL A 150 -19.50 25.06 12.04
CA VAL A 150 -20.67 25.97 11.99
C VAL A 150 -21.68 25.42 12.93
#